data_62398eea1a71eb63073f1663e5ef6a3a
#
_entry.id   62398eea1a71eb63073f1663e5ef6a3a
#
_cell.length_a   1.000
_cell.length_b   1.000
_cell.length_c   1.000
_cell.angle_alpha   90.00
_cell.angle_beta   90.00
_cell.angle_gamma   90.00
#
_symmetry.space_group_name_H-M   'P 1'
#
loop_
_entity.id
_entity.type
_entity.pdbx_description
1 polymer ?
#
loop_
_entity_poly.entity_id
_entity_poly.type
_entity_poly.pdbx_seq_one_letter_code
_entity_poly.pdbx_strand_id
1 'polypeptide(L)'
;MLSVLFCSRVKGNPASNLPKLLDSAVKHTLPDERDKIEFLIKYDDDDDQRPPDSFFARYPFTIRRFVWSRGEGRHGLHHAQEYLFTQRDPRARFLLMTADDFYFTRTGFVSEILSVPDEFCIMGHNRPPIEAFAGIYEQESAIRQWNVAFGEMSPVVSVRLIEVCQNFGWQSNVDSWLMALSVVLYDMYKIVLWRALTPYYLREGGYGLGDTPTYNNMELTARKNPGNKYWFELLRRQARNVYLNIVHGTDLRPESFWSPHRLWWKLRSQPIHQLPLRAYRAALRGLPKAG
;
A
#
# COMPACT_ATOMS: atom_id res chain seq x y z
N MET A 1 -12.16 -6.25 11.93
CA MET A 1 -11.76 -7.19 10.87
C MET A 1 -10.46 -6.71 10.25
N LEU A 2 -9.59 -7.62 9.84
CA LEU A 2 -8.32 -7.38 9.15
C LEU A 2 -8.46 -7.78 7.67
N SER A 3 -8.15 -6.88 6.75
CA SER A 3 -8.08 -7.19 5.31
C SER A 3 -6.63 -7.30 4.88
N VAL A 4 -6.24 -8.41 4.31
CA VAL A 4 -4.90 -8.67 3.76
C VAL A 4 -4.92 -8.42 2.26
N LEU A 5 -4.16 -7.43 1.81
CA LEU A 5 -4.15 -6.95 0.42
C LEU A 5 -2.81 -7.24 -0.22
N PHE A 6 -2.80 -7.93 -1.35
CA PHE A 6 -1.57 -8.14 -2.12
C PHE A 6 -1.81 -8.46 -3.59
N CYS A 7 -0.75 -8.25 -4.37
CA CYS A 7 -0.66 -8.74 -5.73
C CYS A 7 0.09 -10.06 -5.74
N SER A 8 -0.39 -11.04 -6.49
CA SER A 8 0.28 -12.32 -6.71
C SER A 8 0.54 -12.52 -8.18
N ARG A 9 1.72 -13.03 -8.50
CA ARG A 9 2.11 -13.45 -9.84
C ARG A 9 2.95 -14.72 -9.73
N VAL A 10 2.43 -15.81 -10.24
CA VAL A 10 3.12 -17.09 -10.25
C VAL A 10 4.06 -17.20 -11.45
N LYS A 11 3.59 -16.79 -12.62
CA LYS A 11 4.35 -16.86 -13.87
C LYS A 11 5.64 -16.03 -13.81
N GLY A 12 6.76 -16.72 -13.89
CA GLY A 12 8.08 -16.08 -13.90
C GLY A 12 8.49 -15.43 -12.57
N ASN A 13 7.82 -15.75 -11.47
CA ASN A 13 8.18 -15.28 -10.14
C ASN A 13 8.48 -16.45 -9.19
N PRO A 14 9.74 -16.89 -9.08
CA PRO A 14 10.11 -18.00 -8.21
C PRO A 14 9.92 -17.72 -6.72
N ALA A 15 9.80 -16.47 -6.32
CA ALA A 15 9.54 -16.08 -4.94
C ALA A 15 8.05 -16.15 -4.57
N SER A 16 7.16 -16.28 -5.55
CA SER A 16 5.73 -16.44 -5.29
C SER A 16 5.46 -17.76 -4.57
N ASN A 17 4.91 -17.68 -3.37
CA ASN A 17 4.59 -18.86 -2.55
C ASN A 17 3.22 -18.72 -1.87
N LEU A 18 2.21 -18.46 -2.67
CA LEU A 18 0.84 -18.32 -2.19
C LEU A 18 0.35 -19.51 -1.33
N PRO A 19 0.64 -20.79 -1.67
CA PRO A 19 0.30 -21.89 -0.79
C PRO A 19 0.88 -21.73 0.61
N LYS A 20 2.16 -21.39 0.74
CA LYS A 20 2.81 -21.21 2.04
C LYS A 20 2.18 -20.06 2.83
N LEU A 21 1.84 -18.96 2.16
CA LEU A 21 1.13 -17.83 2.80
C LEU A 21 -0.20 -18.32 3.39
N LEU A 22 -1.05 -18.95 2.59
CA LEU A 22 -2.38 -19.36 3.03
C LEU A 22 -2.33 -20.53 4.04
N ASP A 23 -1.45 -21.51 3.87
CA ASP A 23 -1.25 -22.61 4.81
C ASP A 23 -0.75 -22.08 6.17
N SER A 24 0.16 -21.12 6.16
CA SER A 24 0.63 -20.46 7.39
C SER A 24 -0.48 -19.64 8.05
N ALA A 25 -1.34 -19.01 7.27
CA ALA A 25 -2.52 -18.31 7.80
C ALA A 25 -3.45 -19.29 8.52
N VAL A 26 -3.75 -20.46 7.91
CA VAL A 26 -4.55 -21.50 8.58
C VAL A 26 -3.92 -21.96 9.89
N LYS A 27 -2.61 -22.18 9.87
CA LYS A 27 -1.85 -22.67 11.03
C LYS A 27 -1.84 -21.66 12.19
N HIS A 28 -1.76 -20.36 11.88
CA HIS A 28 -1.50 -19.31 12.87
C HIS A 28 -2.71 -18.42 13.17
N THR A 29 -3.86 -18.64 12.53
CA THR A 29 -5.13 -17.98 12.87
C THR A 29 -5.96 -18.90 13.74
N LEU A 30 -6.38 -18.41 14.90
CA LEU A 30 -7.26 -19.18 15.79
C LEU A 30 -8.62 -19.43 15.13
N PRO A 31 -9.33 -20.52 15.49
CA PRO A 31 -10.63 -20.82 14.90
C PRO A 31 -11.64 -19.68 14.96
N ASP A 32 -11.68 -18.96 16.09
CA ASP A 32 -12.56 -17.80 16.34
C ASP A 32 -12.06 -16.48 15.73
N GLU A 33 -10.92 -16.50 15.06
CA GLU A 33 -10.38 -15.36 14.32
C GLU A 33 -10.61 -15.46 12.80
N ARG A 34 -10.99 -16.64 12.30
CA ARG A 34 -11.07 -16.93 10.86
C ARG A 34 -12.08 -16.08 10.11
N ASP A 35 -13.14 -15.68 10.75
CA ASP A 35 -14.15 -14.76 10.24
C ASP A 35 -13.77 -13.27 10.40
N LYS A 36 -12.66 -13.01 11.10
CA LYS A 36 -12.12 -11.67 11.35
C LYS A 36 -10.98 -11.28 10.40
N ILE A 37 -10.61 -12.17 9.48
CA ILE A 37 -9.58 -11.93 8.46
C ILE A 37 -10.11 -12.28 7.07
N GLU A 38 -9.77 -11.45 6.08
CA GLU A 38 -10.03 -11.73 4.66
C GLU A 38 -8.78 -11.50 3.83
N PHE A 39 -8.74 -12.15 2.66
CA PHE A 39 -7.66 -12.00 1.69
C PHE A 39 -8.21 -11.44 0.38
N LEU A 40 -7.62 -10.34 -0.08
CA LEU A 40 -7.93 -9.67 -1.34
C LEU A 40 -6.71 -9.79 -2.24
N ILE A 41 -6.83 -10.60 -3.29
CA ILE A 41 -5.71 -10.98 -4.15
C ILE A 41 -5.91 -10.46 -5.56
N LYS A 42 -4.96 -9.68 -6.06
CA LYS A 42 -4.92 -9.26 -7.46
C LYS A 42 -3.97 -10.16 -8.23
N TYR A 43 -4.43 -10.70 -9.35
CA TYR A 43 -3.61 -11.40 -10.35
C TYR A 43 -3.46 -10.56 -11.61
N ASP A 44 -2.35 -10.75 -12.30
CA ASP A 44 -2.18 -10.25 -13.66
C ASP A 44 -3.00 -11.11 -14.64
N ASP A 45 -3.59 -10.51 -15.65
CA ASP A 45 -4.42 -11.20 -16.64
C ASP A 45 -3.60 -12.13 -17.55
N ASP A 46 -2.31 -11.83 -17.71
CA ASP A 46 -1.33 -12.64 -18.45
C ASP A 46 -0.68 -13.76 -17.61
N ASP A 47 -1.08 -13.92 -16.34
CA ASP A 47 -0.63 -15.02 -15.47
C ASP A 47 -1.51 -16.25 -15.67
N ASP A 48 -1.11 -17.12 -16.58
CA ASP A 48 -1.77 -18.38 -16.90
C ASP A 48 -1.48 -19.51 -15.88
N GLN A 49 -0.57 -19.26 -14.92
CA GLN A 49 -0.19 -20.20 -13.84
C GLN A 49 -0.92 -19.90 -12.52
N ARG A 50 -1.83 -18.93 -12.51
CA ARG A 50 -2.61 -18.62 -11.29
C ARG A 50 -3.44 -19.82 -10.83
N PRO A 51 -3.54 -20.06 -9.51
CA PRO A 51 -4.30 -21.18 -8.98
C PRO A 51 -5.79 -21.16 -9.38
N PRO A 52 -6.40 -22.33 -9.66
CA PRO A 52 -7.82 -22.43 -9.98
C PRO A 52 -8.69 -22.20 -8.72
N ASP A 53 -9.99 -22.03 -8.92
CA ASP A 53 -10.95 -21.78 -7.84
C ASP A 53 -10.97 -22.88 -6.77
N SER A 54 -10.81 -24.12 -7.18
CA SER A 54 -10.75 -25.29 -6.27
C SER A 54 -9.58 -25.21 -5.28
N PHE A 55 -8.49 -24.56 -5.66
CA PHE A 55 -7.37 -24.32 -4.77
C PHE A 55 -7.77 -23.51 -3.53
N PHE A 56 -8.61 -22.48 -3.71
CA PHE A 56 -9.01 -21.58 -2.63
C PHE A 56 -10.12 -22.15 -1.76
N ALA A 57 -10.95 -23.03 -2.30
CA ALA A 57 -12.08 -23.64 -1.58
C ALA A 57 -11.66 -24.46 -0.34
N ARG A 58 -10.40 -24.84 -0.24
CA ARG A 58 -9.86 -25.59 0.92
C ARG A 58 -9.52 -24.72 2.13
N TYR A 59 -9.48 -23.38 1.96
CA TYR A 59 -9.10 -22.47 3.03
C TYR A 59 -10.32 -21.95 3.77
N PRO A 60 -10.28 -21.85 5.11
CA PRO A 60 -11.41 -21.43 5.93
C PRO A 60 -11.52 -19.90 6.05
N PHE A 61 -11.16 -19.17 5.00
CA PHE A 61 -11.15 -17.72 4.97
C PHE A 61 -12.03 -17.18 3.84
N THR A 62 -12.49 -15.94 3.99
CA THR A 62 -13.00 -15.17 2.85
C THR A 62 -11.83 -14.77 1.96
N ILE A 63 -11.77 -15.36 0.76
CA ILE A 63 -10.73 -15.05 -0.24
C ILE A 63 -11.42 -14.53 -1.49
N ARG A 64 -11.15 -13.27 -1.84
CA ARG A 64 -11.66 -12.63 -3.06
C ARG A 64 -10.51 -12.36 -4.01
N ARG A 65 -10.71 -12.68 -5.28
CA ARG A 65 -9.69 -12.63 -6.33
C ARG A 65 -10.13 -11.71 -7.44
N PHE A 66 -9.19 -10.95 -7.92
CA PHE A 66 -9.40 -9.96 -8.96
C PHE A 66 -8.33 -10.12 -10.03
N VAL A 67 -8.74 -10.06 -11.28
CA VAL A 67 -7.86 -10.26 -12.43
C VAL A 67 -7.97 -9.08 -13.37
N TRP A 68 -6.86 -8.41 -13.62
CA TRP A 68 -6.78 -7.39 -14.67
C TRP A 68 -5.33 -7.20 -15.11
N SER A 69 -5.13 -6.44 -16.19
CA SER A 69 -3.83 -6.24 -16.79
C SER A 69 -2.79 -5.73 -15.81
N ARG A 70 -1.56 -6.21 -15.99
CA ARG A 70 -0.41 -5.69 -15.28
C ARG A 70 -0.23 -4.23 -15.65
N GLY A 71 -0.34 -3.35 -14.66
CA GLY A 71 0.01 -1.95 -14.85
C GLY A 71 1.52 -1.78 -15.03
N GLU A 72 1.92 -0.77 -15.77
CA GLU A 72 3.34 -0.47 -15.93
C GLU A 72 3.94 0.14 -14.65
N GLY A 73 5.05 -0.44 -14.20
CA GLY A 73 5.85 0.06 -13.10
C GLY A 73 5.10 0.18 -11.76
N ARG A 74 5.50 1.15 -10.95
CA ARG A 74 4.91 1.44 -9.62
C ARG A 74 3.42 1.74 -9.66
N HIS A 75 2.97 2.39 -10.71
CA HIS A 75 1.58 2.78 -10.85
C HIS A 75 0.64 1.57 -10.84
N GLY A 76 1.09 0.44 -11.40
CA GLY A 76 0.32 -0.79 -11.36
C GLY A 76 0.04 -1.30 -9.96
N LEU A 77 1.06 -1.29 -9.08
CA LEU A 77 0.91 -1.75 -7.69
C LEU A 77 0.00 -0.82 -6.88
N HIS A 78 0.18 0.49 -6.99
CA HIS A 78 -0.67 1.44 -6.28
C HIS A 78 -2.13 1.37 -6.71
N HIS A 79 -2.39 1.29 -8.01
CA HIS A 79 -3.75 1.12 -8.52
C HIS A 79 -4.38 -0.19 -8.04
N ALA A 80 -3.58 -1.27 -7.99
CA ALA A 80 -4.05 -2.52 -7.45
C ALA A 80 -4.43 -2.40 -5.98
N GLN A 81 -3.59 -1.81 -5.16
CA GLN A 81 -3.85 -1.60 -3.74
C GLN A 81 -5.03 -0.66 -3.49
N GLU A 82 -5.15 0.43 -4.24
CA GLU A 82 -6.31 1.33 -4.18
C GLU A 82 -7.60 0.60 -4.54
N TYR A 83 -7.59 -0.21 -5.60
CA TYR A 83 -8.77 -0.99 -5.97
C TYR A 83 -9.10 -2.03 -4.91
N LEU A 84 -8.13 -2.84 -4.46
CA LEU A 84 -8.35 -3.83 -3.40
C LEU A 84 -8.87 -3.17 -2.12
N PHE A 85 -8.39 -1.99 -1.78
CA PHE A 85 -8.91 -1.20 -0.67
C PHE A 85 -10.41 -0.90 -0.81
N THR A 86 -10.88 -0.56 -2.01
CA THR A 86 -12.31 -0.30 -2.25
C THR A 86 -13.16 -1.57 -2.15
N GLN A 87 -12.53 -2.74 -2.30
CA GLN A 87 -13.19 -4.05 -2.24
C GLN A 87 -13.19 -4.69 -0.85
N ARG A 88 -12.54 -4.07 0.14
CA ARG A 88 -12.49 -4.60 1.50
C ARG A 88 -13.87 -4.77 2.12
N ASP A 89 -13.97 -5.66 3.10
CA ASP A 89 -15.17 -5.74 3.95
C ASP A 89 -15.38 -4.38 4.64
N PRO A 90 -16.59 -3.83 4.67
CA PRO A 90 -16.88 -2.57 5.36
C PRO A 90 -16.55 -2.58 6.86
N ARG A 91 -16.49 -3.76 7.49
CA ARG A 91 -16.10 -3.94 8.90
C ARG A 91 -14.59 -3.92 9.12
N ALA A 92 -13.79 -3.87 8.05
CA ALA A 92 -12.34 -3.82 8.16
C ALA A 92 -11.91 -2.55 8.92
N ARG A 93 -11.12 -2.75 9.97
CA ARG A 93 -10.48 -1.67 10.74
C ARG A 93 -9.03 -1.49 10.33
N PHE A 94 -8.40 -2.57 9.91
CA PHE A 94 -6.98 -2.60 9.55
C PHE A 94 -6.75 -3.30 8.22
N LEU A 95 -5.70 -2.87 7.55
CA LEU A 95 -5.17 -3.44 6.32
C LEU A 95 -3.77 -3.96 6.56
N LEU A 96 -3.49 -5.19 6.19
CA LEU A 96 -2.14 -5.72 6.05
C LEU A 96 -1.78 -5.68 4.55
N MET A 97 -0.82 -4.85 4.18
CA MET A 97 -0.35 -4.73 2.81
C MET A 97 0.94 -5.54 2.66
N THR A 98 0.88 -6.60 1.85
CA THR A 98 1.98 -7.56 1.74
C THR A 98 2.19 -8.05 0.31
N ALA A 99 2.94 -9.11 0.14
CA ALA A 99 3.19 -9.83 -1.10
C ALA A 99 3.05 -11.34 -0.87
N ASP A 100 3.06 -12.13 -1.93
CA ASP A 100 2.85 -13.58 -1.88
C ASP A 100 4.09 -14.41 -1.50
N ASP A 101 5.21 -13.75 -1.21
CA ASP A 101 6.42 -14.31 -0.60
C ASP A 101 6.42 -14.23 0.94
N PHE A 102 5.30 -13.84 1.51
CA PHE A 102 5.06 -13.65 2.94
C PHE A 102 4.47 -14.90 3.58
N TYR A 103 4.79 -15.18 4.85
CA TYR A 103 4.12 -16.22 5.62
C TYR A 103 4.07 -15.89 7.11
N PHE A 104 2.97 -16.29 7.74
CA PHE A 104 2.75 -16.05 9.16
C PHE A 104 3.56 -17.05 10.01
N THR A 105 4.04 -16.58 11.17
CA THR A 105 4.90 -17.36 12.07
C THR A 105 4.38 -17.44 13.50
N ARG A 106 3.36 -16.67 13.85
CA ARG A 106 2.87 -16.57 15.22
C ARG A 106 1.35 -16.62 15.28
N THR A 107 0.84 -17.45 16.20
CA THR A 107 -0.60 -17.58 16.48
C THR A 107 -1.12 -16.38 17.28
N GLY A 108 -2.37 -16.00 17.04
CA GLY A 108 -3.05 -14.91 17.74
C GLY A 108 -2.67 -13.51 17.25
N PHE A 109 -1.97 -13.40 16.13
CA PHE A 109 -1.60 -12.10 15.55
C PHE A 109 -2.82 -11.26 15.14
N VAL A 110 -3.91 -11.91 14.70
CA VAL A 110 -5.16 -11.22 14.32
C VAL A 110 -5.75 -10.53 15.55
N SER A 111 -5.87 -11.22 16.66
CA SER A 111 -6.39 -10.65 17.91
C SER A 111 -5.52 -9.51 18.42
N GLU A 112 -4.18 -9.63 18.35
CA GLU A 112 -3.29 -8.54 18.75
C GLU A 112 -3.51 -7.29 17.89
N ILE A 113 -3.56 -7.44 16.57
CA ILE A 113 -3.83 -6.32 15.66
C ILE A 113 -5.19 -5.70 15.95
N LEU A 114 -6.23 -6.53 16.11
CA LEU A 114 -7.60 -6.04 16.30
C LEU A 114 -7.83 -5.45 17.70
N SER A 115 -6.96 -5.74 18.69
CA SER A 115 -7.04 -5.17 20.03
C SER A 115 -6.56 -3.72 20.10
N VAL A 116 -5.80 -3.25 19.10
CA VAL A 116 -5.32 -1.87 19.05
C VAL A 116 -6.52 -0.91 18.93
N PRO A 117 -6.72 -0.01 19.91
CA PRO A 117 -7.89 0.88 19.91
C PRO A 117 -7.73 2.07 18.94
N ASP A 118 -6.51 2.39 18.55
CA ASP A 118 -6.19 3.58 17.77
C ASP A 118 -6.86 3.56 16.39
N GLU A 119 -7.62 4.60 16.09
CA GLU A 119 -8.20 4.79 14.75
C GLU A 119 -7.15 5.22 13.70
N PHE A 120 -6.06 5.85 14.16
CA PHE A 120 -4.96 6.32 13.34
C PHE A 120 -3.66 5.67 13.81
N CYS A 121 -3.27 4.58 13.16
CA CYS A 121 -2.01 3.92 13.48
C CYS A 121 -1.40 3.19 12.28
N ILE A 122 -0.10 3.01 12.37
CA ILE A 122 0.72 2.14 11.53
C ILE A 122 1.38 1.15 12.47
N MET A 123 1.35 -0.12 12.12
CA MET A 123 1.90 -1.19 12.96
C MET A 123 2.89 -2.03 12.18
N GLY A 124 3.95 -2.45 12.85
CA GLY A 124 4.99 -3.31 12.29
C GLY A 124 5.85 -3.95 13.36
N HIS A 125 6.81 -4.78 12.94
CA HIS A 125 7.70 -5.49 13.89
C HIS A 125 8.55 -4.55 14.72
N ASN A 126 8.97 -3.45 14.12
CA ASN A 126 9.78 -2.43 14.78
C ASN A 126 9.17 -1.05 14.60
N ARG A 127 9.23 -0.25 15.62
CA ARG A 127 8.96 1.18 15.48
C ARG A 127 10.21 1.85 14.93
N PRO A 128 10.15 2.46 13.73
CA PRO A 128 11.29 3.22 13.21
C PRO A 128 11.55 4.44 14.09
N PRO A 129 12.82 4.90 14.17
CA PRO A 129 13.19 6.10 14.93
C PRO A 129 12.76 7.37 14.17
N ILE A 130 11.45 7.60 14.08
CA ILE A 130 10.84 8.70 13.31
C ILE A 130 11.44 10.05 13.69
N GLU A 131 11.74 10.24 14.97
CA GLU A 131 12.28 11.46 15.55
C GLU A 131 13.66 11.82 14.95
N ALA A 132 14.45 10.83 14.60
CA ALA A 132 15.79 11.03 14.02
C ALA A 132 15.75 11.57 12.58
N PHE A 133 14.61 11.46 11.90
CA PHE A 133 14.45 11.89 10.51
C PHE A 133 13.70 13.23 10.37
N ALA A 134 13.26 13.81 11.47
CA ALA A 134 12.62 15.12 11.47
C ALA A 134 13.57 16.18 10.89
N GLY A 135 13.05 17.04 10.01
CA GLY A 135 13.82 18.07 9.33
C GLY A 135 14.67 17.65 8.14
N ILE A 136 14.85 16.31 7.92
CA ILE A 136 15.66 15.81 6.80
C ILE A 136 14.85 15.07 5.73
N TYR A 137 13.55 14.91 5.92
CA TYR A 137 12.70 14.11 5.03
C TYR A 137 12.57 14.68 3.61
N GLU A 138 12.87 15.96 3.41
CA GLU A 138 12.89 16.59 2.08
C GLU A 138 14.12 16.23 1.26
N GLN A 139 15.14 15.61 1.88
CA GLN A 139 16.32 15.16 1.17
C GLN A 139 16.04 13.80 0.51
N GLU A 140 16.24 13.73 -0.80
CA GLU A 140 16.00 12.50 -1.57
C GLU A 140 16.81 11.30 -1.04
N SER A 141 18.05 11.55 -0.60
CA SER A 141 18.91 10.54 0.00
C SER A 141 18.37 9.98 1.32
N ALA A 142 17.66 10.80 2.11
CA ALA A 142 17.08 10.36 3.37
C ALA A 142 15.97 9.34 3.16
N ILE A 143 15.07 9.58 2.19
CA ILE A 143 13.98 8.64 1.86
C ILE A 143 14.51 7.26 1.49
N ARG A 144 15.64 7.19 0.78
CA ARG A 144 16.30 5.92 0.43
C ARG A 144 16.89 5.21 1.63
N GLN A 145 17.55 5.94 2.51
CA GLN A 145 18.13 5.37 3.74
C GLN A 145 17.03 4.81 4.64
N TRP A 146 15.89 5.44 4.70
CA TRP A 146 14.76 4.95 5.49
C TRP A 146 14.25 3.61 5.01
N ASN A 147 14.08 3.44 3.69
CA ASN A 147 13.62 2.18 3.12
C ASN A 147 14.56 1.02 3.39
N VAL A 148 15.86 1.28 3.32
CA VAL A 148 16.88 0.22 3.51
C VAL A 148 17.08 -0.12 4.98
N ALA A 149 17.03 0.89 5.86
CA ALA A 149 17.39 0.71 7.26
C ALA A 149 16.21 0.28 8.15
N PHE A 150 14.98 0.67 7.82
CA PHE A 150 13.83 0.55 8.73
C PHE A 150 12.57 0.03 8.05
N GLY A 151 12.65 -0.43 6.81
CA GLY A 151 11.49 -0.78 6.01
C GLY A 151 10.64 -1.89 6.64
N GLU A 152 9.50 -1.51 7.21
CA GLU A 152 8.42 -2.46 7.45
C GLU A 152 7.79 -2.79 6.09
N MET A 153 8.19 -3.92 5.53
CA MET A 153 7.79 -4.31 4.16
C MET A 153 6.33 -4.79 4.07
N SER A 154 5.72 -5.06 5.20
CA SER A 154 4.33 -5.53 5.29
C SER A 154 3.61 -4.80 6.43
N PRO A 155 3.43 -3.48 6.31
CA PRO A 155 2.82 -2.69 7.36
C PRO A 155 1.35 -3.04 7.52
N VAL A 156 0.89 -3.07 8.77
CA VAL A 156 -0.52 -3.00 9.09
C VAL A 156 -0.89 -1.55 9.31
N VAL A 157 -1.92 -1.09 8.65
CA VAL A 157 -2.36 0.30 8.72
C VAL A 157 -3.86 0.37 9.02
N SER A 158 -4.27 1.34 9.80
CA SER A 158 -5.68 1.57 10.05
C SER A 158 -6.40 2.04 8.78
N VAL A 159 -7.59 1.51 8.53
CA VAL A 159 -8.45 1.92 7.41
C VAL A 159 -8.70 3.42 7.45
N ARG A 160 -8.96 3.97 8.63
CA ARG A 160 -9.24 5.40 8.82
C ARG A 160 -8.08 6.29 8.37
N LEU A 161 -6.84 5.88 8.59
CA LEU A 161 -5.67 6.62 8.11
C LEU A 161 -5.67 6.73 6.57
N ILE A 162 -5.95 5.63 5.88
CA ILE A 162 -6.01 5.62 4.41
C ILE A 162 -7.15 6.49 3.90
N GLU A 163 -8.32 6.41 4.51
CA GLU A 163 -9.49 7.22 4.14
C GLU A 163 -9.19 8.72 4.23
N VAL A 164 -8.57 9.15 5.31
CA VAL A 164 -8.22 10.56 5.52
C VAL A 164 -7.09 11.02 4.62
N CYS A 165 -6.12 10.14 4.31
CA CYS A 165 -5.06 10.43 3.35
C CYS A 165 -5.53 10.42 1.89
N GLN A 166 -6.64 9.76 1.58
CA GLN A 166 -7.28 9.67 0.26
C GLN A 166 -6.48 8.97 -0.84
N ASN A 167 -5.29 8.48 -0.58
CA ASN A 167 -4.48 7.72 -1.52
C ASN A 167 -3.34 6.98 -0.82
N PHE A 168 -2.68 6.09 -1.56
CA PHE A 168 -1.57 5.25 -1.10
C PHE A 168 -0.17 5.79 -1.49
N GLY A 169 -0.04 7.08 -1.69
CA GLY A 169 1.27 7.68 -1.96
C GLY A 169 1.89 7.30 -3.31
N TRP A 170 1.38 7.81 -4.38
CA TRP A 170 1.63 7.40 -5.78
C TRP A 170 3.07 7.39 -6.29
N GLN A 171 4.00 7.99 -5.60
CA GLN A 171 5.38 8.13 -6.08
C GLN A 171 6.37 7.21 -5.37
N SER A 172 5.91 6.45 -4.38
CA SER A 172 6.75 5.55 -3.62
C SER A 172 6.01 4.23 -3.34
N ASN A 173 6.71 3.24 -2.82
CA ASN A 173 6.05 2.08 -2.24
C ASN A 173 5.20 2.53 -1.05
N VAL A 174 4.18 1.76 -0.71
CA VAL A 174 3.28 2.09 0.41
C VAL A 174 4.05 2.20 1.72
N ASP A 175 5.00 1.31 1.98
CA ASP A 175 5.91 1.35 3.11
C ASP A 175 6.69 2.67 3.19
N SER A 176 7.29 3.08 2.07
CA SER A 176 8.01 4.36 1.97
C SER A 176 7.11 5.57 2.18
N TRP A 177 5.91 5.51 1.63
CA TRP A 177 4.92 6.56 1.83
C TRP A 177 4.49 6.68 3.29
N LEU A 178 4.19 5.55 3.96
CA LEU A 178 3.80 5.54 5.36
C LEU A 178 4.91 6.06 6.27
N MET A 179 6.16 5.70 5.96
CA MET A 179 7.33 6.25 6.65
C MET A 179 7.42 7.76 6.50
N ALA A 180 7.38 8.25 5.25
CA ALA A 180 7.49 9.69 4.97
C ALA A 180 6.34 10.47 5.60
N LEU A 181 5.10 9.96 5.55
CA LEU A 181 3.95 10.55 6.21
C LEU A 181 4.16 10.65 7.72
N SER A 182 4.70 9.58 8.34
CA SER A 182 4.97 9.53 9.77
C SER A 182 6.01 10.57 10.20
N VAL A 183 7.06 10.74 9.40
CA VAL A 183 8.10 11.75 9.69
C VAL A 183 7.53 13.17 9.55
N VAL A 184 6.75 13.43 8.51
CA VAL A 184 6.10 14.74 8.33
C VAL A 184 5.12 15.05 9.46
N LEU A 185 4.33 14.06 9.90
CA LEU A 185 3.43 14.20 11.06
C LEU A 185 4.19 14.53 12.33
N TYR A 186 5.29 13.84 12.58
CA TYR A 186 6.12 14.13 13.73
C TYR A 186 6.78 15.50 13.65
N ASP A 187 7.32 15.86 12.48
CA ASP A 187 8.00 17.15 12.31
C ASP A 187 7.05 18.32 12.52
N MET A 188 5.86 18.29 11.90
CA MET A 188 4.88 19.38 11.95
C MET A 188 4.06 19.42 13.24
N TYR A 189 3.70 18.24 13.80
CA TYR A 189 2.66 18.14 14.83
C TYR A 189 3.07 17.31 16.05
N LYS A 190 4.27 16.73 16.07
CA LYS A 190 4.77 15.83 17.12
C LYS A 190 3.89 14.60 17.35
N ILE A 191 3.18 14.14 16.31
CA ILE A 191 2.33 12.95 16.35
C ILE A 191 3.12 11.75 15.87
N VAL A 192 3.05 10.66 16.64
CA VAL A 192 3.64 9.36 16.29
C VAL A 192 2.52 8.35 16.07
N LEU A 193 2.41 7.83 14.84
CA LEU A 193 1.41 6.84 14.48
C LEU A 193 1.89 5.39 14.68
N TRP A 194 3.20 5.17 14.77
CA TRP A 194 3.77 3.83 14.81
C TRP A 194 3.55 3.12 16.13
N ARG A 195 3.13 1.84 16.01
CA ARG A 195 3.03 0.88 17.11
C ARG A 195 3.86 -0.35 16.75
N ALA A 196 4.68 -0.82 17.68
CA ALA A 196 5.36 -2.10 17.52
C ALA A 196 4.38 -3.25 17.76
N LEU A 197 4.44 -4.24 16.87
CA LEU A 197 3.78 -5.53 17.04
C LEU A 197 4.82 -6.59 17.37
N THR A 198 4.41 -7.60 18.10
CA THR A 198 5.23 -8.81 18.25
C THR A 198 5.46 -9.42 16.85
N PRO A 199 6.69 -9.82 16.49
CA PRO A 199 6.96 -10.42 15.19
C PRO A 199 5.99 -11.56 14.88
N TYR A 200 5.31 -11.51 13.74
CA TYR A 200 4.24 -12.44 13.37
C TYR A 200 4.38 -12.98 11.95
N TYR A 201 5.37 -12.54 11.20
CA TYR A 201 5.62 -13.01 9.84
C TYR A 201 7.11 -13.07 9.51
N LEU A 202 7.41 -13.80 8.45
CA LEU A 202 8.68 -13.76 7.71
C LEU A 202 8.40 -13.67 6.21
N ARG A 203 9.41 -13.30 5.43
CA ARG A 203 9.39 -13.32 3.97
C ARG A 203 10.49 -14.24 3.47
N GLU A 204 10.17 -15.04 2.43
CA GLU A 204 11.13 -16.01 1.87
C GLU A 204 12.15 -15.36 0.94
N GLY A 205 11.77 -14.34 0.23
CA GLY A 205 12.57 -13.77 -0.84
C GLY A 205 13.77 -12.95 -0.38
N GLY A 206 13.98 -12.76 0.94
CA GLY A 206 14.90 -11.73 1.37
C GLY A 206 14.56 -10.41 0.64
N TYR A 207 15.40 -9.44 0.61
CA TYR A 207 15.27 -8.36 -0.37
C TYR A 207 15.60 -8.94 -1.75
N GLY A 208 14.66 -9.68 -2.33
CA GLY A 208 14.69 -10.21 -3.69
C GLY A 208 14.65 -9.07 -4.70
N LEU A 209 15.59 -8.21 -4.55
CA LEU A 209 15.93 -7.08 -5.39
C LEU A 209 16.62 -7.55 -6.67
N GLY A 210 16.58 -8.87 -6.89
CA GLY A 210 17.02 -9.44 -8.14
C GLY A 210 16.26 -8.75 -9.25
N ASP A 211 16.97 -8.04 -10.05
CA ASP A 211 16.81 -7.73 -11.48
C ASP A 211 15.38 -7.62 -12.06
N THR A 212 14.35 -7.37 -11.23
CA THR A 212 13.06 -7.08 -11.82
C THR A 212 13.10 -5.69 -12.47
N PRO A 213 12.80 -5.58 -13.75
CA PRO A 213 12.74 -4.30 -14.48
C PRO A 213 11.94 -3.23 -13.77
N THR A 214 11.00 -3.66 -12.93
CA THR A 214 10.15 -2.82 -12.08
C THR A 214 10.95 -2.03 -11.05
N TYR A 215 11.95 -2.65 -10.40
CA TYR A 215 12.72 -1.98 -9.34
C TYR A 215 13.71 -0.96 -9.93
N ASN A 216 14.39 -1.32 -11.01
CA ASN A 216 15.30 -0.42 -11.71
C ASN A 216 14.57 0.80 -12.30
N ASN A 217 13.35 0.61 -12.83
CA ASN A 217 12.51 1.72 -13.28
C ASN A 217 12.04 2.62 -12.14
N MET A 218 11.87 2.08 -10.93
CA MET A 218 11.52 2.85 -9.73
C MET A 218 12.62 3.84 -9.37
N GLU A 219 13.87 3.43 -9.43
CA GLU A 219 15.02 4.27 -9.14
C GLU A 219 15.23 5.36 -10.19
N LEU A 220 15.09 5.00 -11.46
CA LEU A 220 15.22 5.94 -12.57
C LEU A 220 14.12 6.99 -12.60
N THR A 221 12.90 6.62 -12.27
CA THR A 221 11.75 7.55 -12.25
C THR A 221 11.86 8.53 -11.08
N ALA A 222 12.32 8.08 -9.92
CA ALA A 222 12.55 8.97 -8.78
C ALA A 222 13.66 10.01 -9.07
N ARG A 223 14.71 9.63 -9.78
CA ARG A 223 15.82 10.53 -10.16
C ARG A 223 15.44 11.58 -11.20
N LYS A 224 14.48 11.30 -12.07
CA LYS A 224 14.11 12.16 -13.20
C LYS A 224 12.87 13.02 -12.94
N ASN A 225 12.24 12.88 -11.78
CA ASN A 225 10.94 13.49 -11.55
C ASN A 225 11.11 14.86 -10.86
N PRO A 226 10.79 15.98 -11.53
CA PRO A 226 10.69 17.29 -10.88
C PRO A 226 9.53 17.35 -9.86
N GLY A 227 8.83 16.24 -9.64
CA GLY A 227 7.67 16.08 -8.79
C GLY A 227 7.94 16.00 -7.29
N ASN A 228 9.20 15.97 -6.83
CA ASN A 228 9.50 15.90 -5.39
C ASN A 228 8.80 17.00 -4.58
N LYS A 229 8.77 18.22 -5.08
CA LYS A 229 8.05 19.32 -4.43
C LYS A 229 6.56 19.03 -4.24
N TYR A 230 5.89 18.50 -5.27
CA TYR A 230 4.47 18.16 -5.21
C TYR A 230 4.19 16.98 -4.28
N TRP A 231 5.12 16.02 -4.21
CA TRP A 231 4.98 14.89 -3.30
C TRP A 231 5.06 15.33 -1.84
N PHE A 232 5.99 16.22 -1.50
CA PHE A 232 6.07 16.80 -0.15
C PHE A 232 4.88 17.68 0.20
N GLU A 233 4.35 18.43 -0.75
CA GLU A 233 3.10 19.20 -0.54
C GLU A 233 1.93 18.25 -0.26
N LEU A 234 1.85 17.13 -1.00
CA LEU A 234 0.84 16.10 -0.75
C LEU A 234 0.99 15.50 0.64
N LEU A 235 2.21 15.11 1.03
CA LEU A 235 2.48 14.58 2.37
C LEU A 235 2.10 15.55 3.49
N ARG A 236 2.44 16.83 3.36
CA ARG A 236 2.05 17.86 4.32
C ARG A 236 0.54 18.03 4.41
N ARG A 237 -0.14 17.98 3.28
CA ARG A 237 -1.61 18.01 3.25
C ARG A 237 -2.23 16.80 3.91
N GLN A 238 -1.71 15.60 3.63
CA GLN A 238 -2.15 14.37 4.28
C GLN A 238 -1.90 14.42 5.79
N ALA A 239 -0.71 14.84 6.21
CA ALA A 239 -0.35 15.01 7.60
C ALA A 239 -1.30 16.02 8.32
N ARG A 240 -1.61 17.13 7.67
CA ARG A 240 -2.59 18.11 8.20
C ARG A 240 -3.97 17.48 8.36
N ASN A 241 -4.44 16.73 7.36
CA ASN A 241 -5.75 16.07 7.44
C ASN A 241 -5.80 15.06 8.59
N VAL A 242 -4.75 14.26 8.75
CA VAL A 242 -4.63 13.31 9.88
C VAL A 242 -4.64 14.07 11.22
N TYR A 243 -3.82 15.12 11.35
CA TYR A 243 -3.78 15.95 12.55
C TYR A 243 -5.16 16.51 12.91
N LEU A 244 -5.86 17.11 11.95
CA LEU A 244 -7.17 17.69 12.20
C LEU A 244 -8.21 16.65 12.63
N ASN A 245 -8.14 15.44 12.07
CA ASN A 245 -9.01 14.35 12.50
C ASN A 245 -8.70 13.87 13.91
N ILE A 246 -7.42 13.73 14.26
CA ILE A 246 -7.01 13.28 15.60
C ILE A 246 -7.37 14.32 16.68
N VAL A 247 -7.09 15.60 16.44
CA VAL A 247 -7.17 16.64 17.49
C VAL A 247 -8.56 17.23 17.59
N HIS A 248 -9.27 17.38 16.49
CA HIS A 248 -10.56 18.07 16.46
C HIS A 248 -11.74 17.13 16.25
N GLY A 249 -11.51 15.82 16.07
CA GLY A 249 -12.57 14.86 15.76
C GLY A 249 -13.36 15.25 14.50
N THR A 250 -12.74 16.04 13.62
CA THR A 250 -13.38 16.47 12.39
C THR A 250 -13.51 15.27 11.47
N ASP A 251 -14.76 14.87 11.21
CA ASP A 251 -15.04 13.91 10.14
C ASP A 251 -14.83 14.62 8.80
N LEU A 252 -13.56 14.92 8.49
CA LEU A 252 -13.18 15.36 7.16
C LEU A 252 -13.46 14.19 6.24
N ARG A 253 -14.71 14.14 5.77
CA ARG A 253 -15.04 13.21 4.70
C ARG A 253 -14.12 13.52 3.53
N PRO A 254 -13.42 12.53 3.00
CA PRO A 254 -12.63 12.74 1.80
C PRO A 254 -13.51 13.39 0.75
N GLU A 255 -13.03 14.47 0.14
CA GLU A 255 -13.61 14.95 -1.12
C GLU A 255 -13.81 13.72 -2.01
N SER A 256 -14.95 13.62 -2.68
CA SER A 256 -15.29 12.42 -3.45
C SER A 256 -14.12 11.98 -4.32
N PHE A 257 -13.98 10.70 -4.56
CA PHE A 257 -12.93 10.10 -5.41
C PHE A 257 -12.74 10.83 -6.74
N TRP A 258 -13.80 11.48 -7.21
CA TRP A 258 -13.91 12.21 -8.48
C TRP A 258 -13.78 13.73 -8.35
N SER A 259 -13.26 14.26 -7.23
CA SER A 259 -13.08 15.71 -7.16
C SER A 259 -12.17 16.18 -8.30
N PRO A 260 -12.51 17.30 -8.97
CA PRO A 260 -11.67 17.88 -10.02
C PRO A 260 -10.23 18.13 -9.56
N HIS A 261 -10.07 18.46 -8.29
CA HIS A 261 -8.77 18.66 -7.63
C HIS A 261 -7.94 17.37 -7.57
N ARG A 262 -8.57 16.23 -7.27
CA ARG A 262 -7.89 14.92 -7.23
C ARG A 262 -7.49 14.48 -8.64
N LEU A 263 -8.35 14.69 -9.62
CA LEU A 263 -8.05 14.43 -11.02
C LEU A 263 -6.90 15.31 -11.51
N TRP A 264 -6.91 16.59 -11.16
CA TRP A 264 -5.85 17.53 -11.51
C TRP A 264 -4.50 17.13 -10.90
N TRP A 265 -4.47 16.74 -9.62
CA TRP A 265 -3.27 16.23 -8.97
C TRP A 265 -2.81 14.91 -9.59
N LYS A 266 -3.74 14.03 -9.95
CA LYS A 266 -3.47 12.77 -10.64
C LYS A 266 -2.80 13.00 -12.00
N LEU A 267 -3.29 13.94 -12.76
CA LEU A 267 -2.73 14.32 -14.06
C LEU A 267 -1.37 15.02 -13.92
N ARG A 268 -1.19 15.84 -12.89
CA ARG A 268 0.03 16.63 -12.69
C ARG A 268 1.17 15.85 -12.04
N SER A 269 0.85 14.84 -11.22
CA SER A 269 1.84 13.96 -10.60
C SER A 269 2.34 12.85 -11.54
N GLN A 270 1.66 12.60 -12.64
CA GLN A 270 2.14 11.71 -13.68
C GLN A 270 2.97 12.49 -14.70
N PRO A 271 4.20 12.06 -15.01
CA PRO A 271 4.91 12.60 -16.16
C PRO A 271 4.03 12.45 -17.41
N ILE A 272 3.83 13.54 -18.15
CA ILE A 272 2.95 13.58 -19.34
C ILE A 272 3.25 12.44 -20.35
N HIS A 273 4.51 12.01 -20.39
CA HIS A 273 4.95 10.89 -21.24
C HIS A 273 4.54 9.49 -20.73
N GLN A 274 3.96 9.40 -19.51
CA GLN A 274 3.44 8.15 -18.92
C GLN A 274 1.91 8.08 -18.95
N LEU A 275 1.23 9.12 -19.40
CA LEU A 275 -0.16 8.96 -19.82
C LEU A 275 -0.16 7.86 -20.88
N PRO A 276 -0.95 6.77 -20.70
CA PRO A 276 -1.02 5.75 -21.71
C PRO A 276 -1.25 6.43 -23.05
N LEU A 277 -0.40 6.16 -24.04
CA LEU A 277 -0.55 6.69 -25.40
C LEU A 277 -2.00 6.54 -25.92
N ARG A 278 -2.73 5.58 -25.37
CA ARG A 278 -4.16 5.36 -25.59
C ARG A 278 -5.04 6.48 -25.00
N ALA A 279 -4.79 6.97 -23.80
CA ALA A 279 -5.57 8.07 -23.21
C ALA A 279 -5.28 9.39 -23.91
N TYR A 280 -4.03 9.63 -24.28
CA TYR A 280 -3.63 10.78 -25.09
C TYR A 280 -4.28 10.73 -26.48
N ARG A 281 -4.25 9.57 -27.17
CA ARG A 281 -4.93 9.38 -28.46
C ARG A 281 -6.46 9.46 -28.34
N ALA A 282 -7.05 9.04 -27.24
CA ALA A 282 -8.49 9.19 -26.99
C ALA A 282 -8.89 10.65 -26.74
N ALA A 283 -8.08 11.39 -25.99
CA ALA A 283 -8.28 12.83 -25.77
C ALA A 283 -8.15 13.63 -27.09
N LEU A 284 -7.17 13.29 -27.91
CA LEU A 284 -7.00 13.93 -29.24
C LEU A 284 -8.13 13.58 -30.25
N ARG A 285 -8.77 12.41 -30.12
CA ARG A 285 -9.92 12.04 -30.99
C ARG A 285 -11.22 12.74 -30.59
N GLY A 286 -11.33 13.24 -29.35
CA GLY A 286 -12.48 14.00 -28.85
C GLY A 286 -12.43 15.50 -29.12
N LEU A 287 -11.33 16.01 -29.64
CA LEU A 287 -11.25 17.43 -30.02
C LEU A 287 -11.89 17.61 -31.41
N PRO A 288 -12.81 18.59 -31.57
CA PRO A 288 -13.36 18.91 -32.90
C PRO A 288 -12.20 19.30 -33.81
N LYS A 289 -12.16 18.69 -34.98
CA LYS A 289 -11.21 19.09 -36.03
C LYS A 289 -11.44 20.57 -36.31
N ALA A 290 -10.42 21.37 -36.05
CA ALA A 290 -10.42 22.74 -36.53
C ALA A 290 -10.63 22.74 -38.05
N GLY A 291 -11.73 23.29 -38.51
CA GLY A 291 -12.06 23.51 -39.91
C GLY A 291 -11.22 24.63 -40.52
#